data_45b8a6dcc7e5d1ff49d0ddd154fe5b7b
#
_entry.id   45b8a6dcc7e5d1ff49d0ddd154fe5b7b
#
_cell.length_a   1.000
_cell.length_b   1.000
_cell.length_c   1.000
_cell.angle_alpha   90.00
_cell.angle_beta   90.00
_cell.angle_gamma   90.00
#
_symmetry.space_group_name_H-M   'P 1'
#
loop_
_entity.id
_entity.type
_entity.pdbx_description
1 polymer ?
#
loop_
_entity_poly.entity_id
_entity_poly.type
_entity_poly.pdbx_seq_one_letter_code
_entity_poly.pdbx_strand_id
1 'polypeptide(L)'
;MTQPAIRYELLHTCKQTGARLGIVHTPHGSFETPAFMPVGTQATVKTMSPEELKEMNAGIILSNTYHLWLRPGNDIVKEAGGLHKFMNWDRPILTDSGGFQVFSLSQFRKIEEEGVHFRNHLNGDKLFLSPEKAMEIQNDLGSDIMMAFDECPPFPATYDYMLQSVDRTTRWAKRCKEAHKRPEEQGLFGIIQGGEYEDLRRRSAEALVELDFPGYAIGGLSVGEPKDIMNRVLEFTTPLMPTNKPRYLMGVGSPDSLIDGAIRGIDMFDCVLPTRIARNGTLMTSEGRLVVKNAKYARDFGPIDPNCDCYTCKNYSRAYIRHLIRTEETFGIRLTTYHNLHFLLKLMEQVREAIREDRLGDFREEFFEKYGFNEPNAKNF
;
A
#
# COMPACT_ATOMS: atom_id res chain seq x y z
N MET A 1 25.66 -9.29 18.39
CA MET A 1 24.28 -8.76 18.33
C MET A 1 23.77 -9.09 16.95
N THR A 2 22.70 -9.84 16.85
CA THR A 2 22.01 -10.13 15.56
C THR A 2 21.49 -8.83 15.01
N GLN A 3 21.67 -8.61 13.70
CA GLN A 3 21.11 -7.42 13.04
C GLN A 3 19.58 -7.54 13.00
N PRO A 4 18.85 -6.43 13.21
CA PRO A 4 17.38 -6.46 13.11
C PRO A 4 16.97 -6.82 11.67
N ALA A 5 15.86 -7.54 11.52
CA ALA A 5 15.33 -7.94 10.20
C ALA A 5 15.08 -6.76 9.26
N ILE A 6 14.66 -5.63 9.81
CA ILE A 6 14.42 -4.39 9.03
C ILE A 6 15.32 -3.27 9.56
N ARG A 7 16.00 -2.60 8.63
CA ARG A 7 16.80 -1.39 8.89
C ARG A 7 16.44 -0.31 7.86
N TYR A 8 16.28 0.90 8.33
CA TYR A 8 16.08 2.07 7.47
C TYR A 8 17.33 2.95 7.45
N GLU A 9 17.73 3.36 6.27
CA GLU A 9 18.85 4.26 6.03
C GLU A 9 18.33 5.52 5.34
N LEU A 10 18.34 6.66 6.06
CA LEU A 10 18.00 7.95 5.49
C LEU A 10 19.21 8.49 4.72
N LEU A 11 19.06 8.67 3.41
CA LEU A 11 20.13 9.16 2.53
C LEU A 11 20.10 10.67 2.36
N HIS A 12 18.89 11.25 2.18
CA HIS A 12 18.71 12.67 1.92
C HIS A 12 17.33 13.15 2.38
N THR A 13 17.24 14.42 2.74
CA THR A 13 15.99 15.10 3.01
C THR A 13 15.88 16.31 2.09
N CYS A 14 14.82 16.38 1.29
CA CYS A 14 14.56 17.45 0.34
C CYS A 14 14.43 18.80 1.05
N LYS A 15 15.23 19.78 0.65
CA LYS A 15 15.26 21.11 1.27
C LYS A 15 13.98 21.92 1.02
N GLN A 16 13.30 21.69 -0.10
CA GLN A 16 12.03 22.37 -0.41
C GLN A 16 10.86 21.89 0.46
N THR A 17 10.82 20.58 0.77
CA THR A 17 9.61 19.97 1.31
C THR A 17 9.82 19.18 2.61
N GLY A 18 11.05 18.75 2.88
CA GLY A 18 11.34 17.81 3.97
C GLY A 18 11.04 16.34 3.63
N ALA A 19 10.68 16.03 2.38
CA ALA A 19 10.50 14.66 1.90
C ALA A 19 11.79 13.86 2.03
N ARG A 20 11.66 12.56 2.27
CA ARG A 20 12.76 11.67 2.65
C ARG A 20 13.16 10.75 1.50
N LEU A 21 14.43 10.70 1.17
CA LEU A 21 15.03 9.68 0.32
C LEU A 21 15.77 8.69 1.21
N GLY A 22 15.48 7.41 1.08
CA GLY A 22 16.12 6.40 1.94
C GLY A 22 16.16 5.01 1.30
N ILE A 23 16.66 4.05 2.07
CA ILE A 23 16.69 2.64 1.72
C ILE A 23 16.13 1.84 2.90
N VAL A 24 15.22 0.92 2.60
CA VAL A 24 14.79 -0.13 3.54
C VAL A 24 15.53 -1.41 3.20
N HIS A 25 16.23 -1.95 4.18
CA HIS A 25 16.93 -3.22 4.09
C HIS A 25 16.09 -4.31 4.75
N THR A 26 15.94 -5.44 4.06
CA THR A 26 15.16 -6.60 4.50
C THR A 26 15.94 -7.90 4.26
N PRO A 27 15.52 -9.04 4.80
CA PRO A 27 16.17 -10.32 4.53
C PRO A 27 16.20 -10.73 3.05
N HIS A 28 15.19 -10.33 2.24
CA HIS A 28 15.12 -10.63 0.81
C HIS A 28 15.57 -9.46 -0.09
N GLY A 29 16.45 -8.59 0.41
CA GLY A 29 17.02 -7.48 -0.35
C GLY A 29 16.59 -6.11 0.17
N SER A 30 16.94 -5.09 -0.60
CA SER A 30 16.72 -3.69 -0.22
C SER A 30 15.94 -2.97 -1.31
N PHE A 31 15.19 -1.94 -0.93
CA PHE A 31 14.49 -1.07 -1.88
C PHE A 31 14.60 0.40 -1.46
N GLU A 32 14.66 1.26 -2.47
CA GLU A 32 14.68 2.71 -2.27
C GLU A 32 13.29 3.25 -1.91
N THR A 33 13.26 4.29 -1.09
CA THR A 33 12.04 5.00 -0.70
C THR A 33 12.11 6.48 -1.07
N PRO A 34 10.97 7.14 -1.35
CA PRO A 34 9.58 6.64 -1.32
C PRO A 34 9.32 5.54 -2.33
N ALA A 35 8.52 4.53 -1.94
CA ALA A 35 8.20 3.37 -2.78
C ALA A 35 6.69 3.10 -2.83
N PHE A 36 6.21 2.66 -4.00
CA PHE A 36 4.87 2.11 -4.16
C PHE A 36 4.95 0.58 -4.22
N MET A 37 4.11 -0.09 -3.45
CA MET A 37 4.02 -1.55 -3.38
C MET A 37 2.83 -2.06 -4.21
N PRO A 38 3.05 -2.74 -5.35
CA PRO A 38 1.98 -3.44 -6.06
C PRO A 38 1.31 -4.48 -5.15
N VAL A 39 -0.04 -4.52 -5.18
CA VAL A 39 -0.81 -5.41 -4.29
C VAL A 39 -1.08 -6.75 -4.95
N GLY A 40 -0.53 -7.80 -4.35
CA GLY A 40 -0.73 -9.21 -4.69
C GLY A 40 -1.65 -9.91 -3.70
N THR A 41 -2.94 -9.64 -3.73
CA THR A 41 -3.95 -10.05 -2.74
C THR A 41 -3.93 -11.55 -2.42
N GLN A 42 -3.76 -12.40 -3.42
CA GLN A 42 -3.75 -13.87 -3.28
C GLN A 42 -2.45 -14.47 -3.81
N ALA A 43 -1.32 -14.02 -3.28
CA ALA A 43 0.02 -14.39 -3.73
C ALA A 43 0.26 -14.12 -5.24
N THR A 44 -0.43 -13.14 -5.80
CA THR A 44 -0.22 -12.68 -7.17
C THR A 44 -0.71 -11.25 -7.36
N VAL A 45 0.10 -10.40 -7.96
CA VAL A 45 -0.36 -9.12 -8.50
C VAL A 45 -1.17 -9.44 -9.75
N LYS A 46 -2.45 -9.06 -9.76
CA LYS A 46 -3.39 -9.56 -10.77
C LYS A 46 -2.87 -9.41 -12.20
N THR A 47 -2.85 -10.52 -12.92
CA THR A 47 -2.40 -10.68 -14.31
C THR A 47 -0.91 -10.45 -14.58
N MET A 48 -0.10 -10.23 -13.53
CA MET A 48 1.33 -9.98 -13.67
C MET A 48 2.15 -11.16 -13.19
N SER A 49 3.22 -11.49 -13.93
CA SER A 49 4.23 -12.43 -13.46
C SER A 49 5.28 -11.73 -12.56
N PRO A 50 6.00 -12.49 -11.72
CA PRO A 50 7.12 -11.95 -10.96
C PRO A 50 8.20 -11.30 -11.85
N GLU A 51 8.46 -11.87 -13.01
CA GLU A 51 9.44 -11.36 -13.99
C GLU A 51 9.04 -9.98 -14.51
N GLU A 52 7.78 -9.80 -14.89
CA GLU A 52 7.24 -8.50 -15.33
C GLU A 52 7.32 -7.44 -14.24
N LEU A 53 7.06 -7.80 -12.98
CA LEU A 53 7.19 -6.89 -11.85
C LEU A 53 8.67 -6.49 -11.62
N LYS A 54 9.60 -7.43 -11.82
CA LYS A 54 11.04 -7.16 -11.76
C LYS A 54 11.51 -6.26 -12.89
N GLU A 55 11.02 -6.46 -14.12
CA GLU A 55 11.27 -5.59 -15.28
C GLU A 55 10.81 -4.15 -15.03
N MET A 56 9.70 -3.97 -14.31
CA MET A 56 9.19 -2.65 -13.91
C MET A 56 9.89 -2.07 -12.66
N ASN A 57 10.94 -2.72 -12.15
CA ASN A 57 11.65 -2.31 -10.94
C ASN A 57 10.77 -2.25 -9.66
N ALA A 58 9.75 -3.11 -9.54
CA ALA A 58 9.05 -3.26 -8.29
C ALA A 58 10.02 -3.79 -7.22
N GLY A 59 10.37 -2.94 -6.24
CA GLY A 59 11.33 -3.28 -5.20
C GLY A 59 10.73 -4.11 -4.06
N ILE A 60 9.43 -4.02 -3.87
CA ILE A 60 8.64 -4.70 -2.84
C ILE A 60 7.21 -4.87 -3.33
N ILE A 61 6.54 -5.92 -2.91
CA ILE A 61 5.11 -6.15 -3.14
C ILE A 61 4.38 -6.38 -1.81
N LEU A 62 3.05 -6.22 -1.85
CA LEU A 62 2.18 -6.49 -0.70
C LEU A 62 1.30 -7.71 -0.97
N SER A 63 1.10 -8.57 0.04
CA SER A 63 0.11 -9.65 0.03
C SER A 63 -0.83 -9.54 1.23
N ASN A 64 -2.09 -9.99 1.07
CA ASN A 64 -3.10 -9.81 2.09
C ASN A 64 -3.25 -11.05 2.98
N THR A 65 -2.97 -10.89 4.27
CA THR A 65 -3.05 -11.93 5.31
C THR A 65 -4.42 -12.61 5.37
N TYR A 66 -5.49 -11.82 5.42
CA TYR A 66 -6.86 -12.34 5.48
C TYR A 66 -7.20 -13.28 4.32
N HIS A 67 -6.90 -12.88 3.09
CA HIS A 67 -7.22 -13.67 1.91
C HIS A 67 -6.42 -14.96 1.83
N LEU A 68 -5.14 -14.90 2.18
CA LEU A 68 -4.23 -16.06 2.15
C LEU A 68 -4.52 -17.04 3.28
N TRP A 69 -4.96 -16.57 4.45
CA TRP A 69 -5.46 -17.41 5.53
C TRP A 69 -6.70 -18.19 5.12
N LEU A 70 -7.66 -17.53 4.46
CA LEU A 70 -8.89 -18.20 4.02
C LEU A 70 -8.67 -19.14 2.84
N ARG A 71 -7.75 -18.80 1.94
CA ARG A 71 -7.42 -19.59 0.74
C ARG A 71 -6.05 -19.19 0.16
N PRO A 72 -5.11 -20.12 0.03
CA PRO A 72 -5.23 -21.57 0.21
C PRO A 72 -5.20 -22.03 1.67
N GLY A 73 -4.82 -21.19 2.64
CA GLY A 73 -4.49 -21.48 4.01
C GLY A 73 -3.01 -21.17 4.27
N ASN A 74 -2.71 -20.60 5.44
CA ASN A 74 -1.34 -20.25 5.81
C ASN A 74 -0.46 -21.51 6.03
N ASP A 75 -1.06 -22.63 6.42
CA ASP A 75 -0.40 -23.93 6.53
C ASP A 75 0.16 -24.41 5.19
N ILE A 76 -0.62 -24.35 4.11
CA ILE A 76 -0.17 -24.72 2.76
C ILE A 76 0.99 -23.83 2.30
N VAL A 77 0.88 -22.51 2.53
CA VAL A 77 1.96 -21.58 2.17
C VAL A 77 3.23 -21.86 2.97
N LYS A 78 3.09 -22.19 4.27
CA LYS A 78 4.20 -22.58 5.12
C LYS A 78 4.89 -23.85 4.62
N GLU A 79 4.13 -24.90 4.27
CA GLU A 79 4.64 -26.15 3.71
C GLU A 79 5.39 -25.93 2.38
N ALA A 80 4.94 -24.96 1.57
CA ALA A 80 5.62 -24.54 0.35
C ALA A 80 6.94 -23.78 0.61
N GLY A 81 7.24 -23.44 1.86
CA GLY A 81 8.43 -22.70 2.28
C GLY A 81 8.26 -21.17 2.31
N GLY A 82 7.02 -20.71 2.51
CA GLY A 82 6.62 -19.30 2.60
C GLY A 82 6.24 -18.68 1.27
N LEU A 83 5.74 -17.41 1.31
CA LEU A 83 5.24 -16.71 0.13
C LEU A 83 6.29 -16.57 -0.99
N HIS A 84 7.54 -16.29 -0.65
CA HIS A 84 8.61 -16.13 -1.63
C HIS A 84 8.75 -17.36 -2.53
N LYS A 85 8.80 -18.54 -1.95
CA LYS A 85 8.86 -19.80 -2.72
C LYS A 85 7.53 -20.14 -3.39
N PHE A 86 6.42 -19.91 -2.69
CA PHE A 86 5.08 -20.23 -3.19
C PHE A 86 4.75 -19.48 -4.47
N MET A 87 5.13 -18.19 -4.58
CA MET A 87 4.84 -17.35 -5.72
C MET A 87 6.05 -17.04 -6.63
N ASN A 88 7.21 -17.65 -6.38
CA ASN A 88 8.44 -17.42 -7.13
C ASN A 88 8.90 -15.94 -7.13
N TRP A 89 8.80 -15.29 -5.97
CA TRP A 89 9.23 -13.90 -5.78
C TRP A 89 10.42 -13.83 -4.83
N ASP A 90 11.53 -13.22 -5.25
CA ASP A 90 12.80 -13.20 -4.51
C ASP A 90 13.17 -11.84 -3.90
N ARG A 91 12.25 -10.86 -3.99
CA ARG A 91 12.39 -9.53 -3.41
C ARG A 91 11.51 -9.35 -2.17
N PRO A 92 11.63 -8.24 -1.43
CA PRO A 92 10.81 -7.98 -0.25
C PRO A 92 9.31 -8.17 -0.44
N ILE A 93 8.64 -8.68 0.60
CA ILE A 93 7.18 -8.80 0.71
C ILE A 93 6.75 -8.16 2.03
N LEU A 94 5.68 -7.35 1.96
CA LEU A 94 4.91 -6.92 3.11
C LEU A 94 3.59 -7.67 3.16
N THR A 95 3.19 -8.17 4.34
CA THR A 95 1.82 -8.66 4.58
C THR A 95 1.08 -7.69 5.48
N ASP A 96 -0.17 -7.37 5.12
CA ASP A 96 -1.05 -6.55 5.96
C ASP A 96 -1.49 -7.29 7.25
N SER A 97 -2.17 -6.59 8.15
CA SER A 97 -2.66 -7.19 9.40
C SER A 97 -3.86 -8.14 9.23
N GLY A 98 -4.57 -8.03 8.12
CA GLY A 98 -5.89 -8.65 7.91
C GLY A 98 -7.05 -7.87 8.55
N GLY A 99 -6.77 -6.86 9.38
CA GLY A 99 -7.78 -6.09 10.10
C GLY A 99 -8.77 -5.39 9.17
N PHE A 100 -8.28 -4.59 8.23
CA PHE A 100 -9.15 -3.87 7.30
C PHE A 100 -10.12 -4.78 6.54
N GLN A 101 -9.70 -5.96 6.09
CA GLN A 101 -10.55 -6.91 5.36
C GLN A 101 -11.64 -7.50 6.27
N VAL A 102 -11.33 -7.79 7.51
CA VAL A 102 -12.33 -8.22 8.50
C VAL A 102 -13.38 -7.13 8.71
N PHE A 103 -12.96 -5.85 8.76
CA PHE A 103 -13.88 -4.72 8.94
C PHE A 103 -14.67 -4.38 7.68
N SER A 104 -14.09 -4.52 6.49
CA SER A 104 -14.72 -4.10 5.22
C SER A 104 -15.54 -5.19 4.53
N LEU A 105 -15.18 -6.47 4.67
CA LEU A 105 -15.80 -7.59 3.93
C LEU A 105 -16.82 -8.37 4.76
N SER A 106 -16.77 -8.30 6.10
CA SER A 106 -17.71 -9.03 6.96
C SER A 106 -18.93 -8.19 7.32
N GLN A 107 -20.12 -8.69 6.94
CA GLN A 107 -21.41 -8.09 7.33
C GLN A 107 -21.73 -8.30 8.82
N PHE A 108 -21.17 -9.35 9.43
CA PHE A 108 -21.40 -9.71 10.83
C PHE A 108 -20.04 -9.81 11.53
N ARG A 109 -19.71 -8.78 12.29
CA ARG A 109 -18.50 -8.75 13.11
C ARG A 109 -18.84 -8.35 14.54
N LYS A 110 -18.14 -8.95 15.49
CA LYS A 110 -18.17 -8.56 16.90
C LYS A 110 -16.74 -8.33 17.34
N ILE A 111 -16.45 -7.09 17.74
CA ILE A 111 -15.13 -6.69 18.22
C ILE A 111 -15.12 -6.85 19.73
N GLU A 112 -14.13 -7.57 20.24
CA GLU A 112 -13.88 -7.80 21.66
C GLU A 112 -12.43 -7.46 22.00
N GLU A 113 -12.05 -7.45 23.27
CA GLU A 113 -10.68 -7.19 23.67
C GLU A 113 -9.74 -8.30 23.18
N GLU A 114 -10.23 -9.52 23.13
CA GLU A 114 -9.49 -10.70 22.69
C GLU A 114 -9.21 -10.73 21.18
N GLY A 115 -10.09 -10.11 20.38
CA GLY A 115 -10.02 -10.10 18.94
C GLY A 115 -11.36 -9.85 18.28
N VAL A 116 -11.54 -10.34 17.05
CA VAL A 116 -12.73 -10.10 16.25
C VAL A 116 -13.37 -11.40 15.80
N HIS A 117 -14.64 -11.60 16.15
CA HIS A 117 -15.50 -12.63 15.58
C HIS A 117 -16.12 -12.12 14.28
N PHE A 118 -16.06 -12.91 13.23
CA PHE A 118 -16.64 -12.54 11.93
C PHE A 118 -17.07 -13.77 11.13
N ARG A 119 -17.75 -13.54 10.01
CA ARG A 119 -18.08 -14.60 9.07
C ARG A 119 -17.16 -14.57 7.86
N ASN A 120 -16.67 -15.73 7.48
CA ASN A 120 -15.92 -15.95 6.24
C ASN A 120 -16.81 -15.56 5.04
N HIS A 121 -16.34 -14.63 4.23
CA HIS A 121 -17.09 -14.13 3.07
C HIS A 121 -17.20 -15.16 1.92
N LEU A 122 -16.42 -16.26 1.95
CA LEU A 122 -16.43 -17.31 0.93
C LEU A 122 -17.51 -18.38 1.19
N ASN A 123 -17.70 -18.77 2.47
CA ASN A 123 -18.54 -19.93 2.83
C ASN A 123 -19.44 -19.67 4.05
N GLY A 124 -19.35 -18.50 4.67
CA GLY A 124 -20.20 -18.11 5.81
C GLY A 124 -19.77 -18.67 7.17
N ASP A 125 -18.68 -19.43 7.27
CA ASP A 125 -18.19 -20.00 8.52
C ASP A 125 -17.89 -18.92 9.56
N LYS A 126 -18.10 -19.23 10.84
CA LYS A 126 -17.72 -18.36 11.94
C LYS A 126 -16.23 -18.48 12.19
N LEU A 127 -15.52 -17.38 12.16
CA LEU A 127 -14.10 -17.28 12.41
C LEU A 127 -13.80 -16.30 13.53
N PHE A 128 -12.63 -16.46 14.13
CA PHE A 128 -12.08 -15.55 15.13
C PHE A 128 -10.64 -15.19 14.77
N LEU A 129 -10.34 -13.90 14.73
CA LEU A 129 -9.00 -13.38 14.49
C LEU A 129 -8.58 -12.55 15.71
N SER A 130 -7.50 -12.99 16.36
CA SER A 130 -6.85 -12.30 17.45
C SER A 130 -5.49 -11.74 17.00
N PRO A 131 -4.87 -10.84 17.79
CA PRO A 131 -3.49 -10.40 17.55
C PRO A 131 -2.51 -11.58 17.41
N GLU A 132 -2.61 -12.60 18.28
CA GLU A 132 -1.77 -13.78 18.26
C GLU A 132 -1.97 -14.60 16.98
N LYS A 133 -3.23 -14.77 16.57
CA LYS A 133 -3.56 -15.50 15.33
C LYS A 133 -3.08 -14.76 14.08
N ALA A 134 -3.19 -13.43 14.06
CA ALA A 134 -2.65 -12.63 12.98
C ALA A 134 -1.11 -12.78 12.88
N MET A 135 -0.42 -12.84 14.00
CA MET A 135 1.03 -13.08 14.02
C MET A 135 1.38 -14.51 13.57
N GLU A 136 0.65 -15.52 14.02
CA GLU A 136 0.83 -16.90 13.57
C GLU A 136 0.73 -17.01 12.05
N ILE A 137 -0.34 -16.42 11.46
CA ILE A 137 -0.56 -16.44 10.01
C ILE A 137 0.59 -15.76 9.28
N GLN A 138 0.98 -14.55 9.67
CA GLN A 138 2.06 -13.81 9.01
C GLN A 138 3.43 -14.47 9.21
N ASN A 139 3.69 -15.11 10.36
CA ASN A 139 4.90 -15.92 10.56
C ASN A 139 4.95 -17.11 9.59
N ASP A 140 3.82 -17.77 9.35
CA ASP A 140 3.70 -18.88 8.41
C ASP A 140 3.85 -18.43 6.94
N LEU A 141 3.30 -17.25 6.59
CA LEU A 141 3.45 -16.64 5.27
C LEU A 141 4.90 -16.25 4.97
N GLY A 142 5.68 -15.87 5.99
CA GLY A 142 7.11 -15.60 5.86
C GLY A 142 7.46 -14.30 5.12
N SER A 143 6.62 -13.28 5.21
CA SER A 143 6.91 -11.94 4.66
C SER A 143 8.06 -11.26 5.40
N ASP A 144 8.76 -10.32 4.74
CA ASP A 144 9.83 -9.53 5.37
C ASP A 144 9.27 -8.51 6.37
N ILE A 145 8.16 -7.87 6.01
CA ILE A 145 7.47 -6.88 6.84
C ILE A 145 6.08 -7.40 7.18
N MET A 146 5.78 -7.42 8.46
CA MET A 146 4.49 -7.79 9.03
C MET A 146 3.82 -6.56 9.62
N MET A 147 2.48 -6.53 9.64
CA MET A 147 1.72 -5.46 10.27
C MET A 147 1.05 -5.94 11.56
N ALA A 148 1.11 -5.15 12.62
CA ALA A 148 0.36 -5.41 13.85
C ALA A 148 -1.16 -5.43 13.56
N PHE A 149 -1.88 -6.32 14.24
CA PHE A 149 -3.33 -6.38 14.11
C PHE A 149 -3.96 -5.13 14.74
N ASP A 150 -4.77 -4.42 13.97
CA ASP A 150 -5.37 -3.14 14.34
C ASP A 150 -6.88 -3.13 14.10
N GLU A 151 -7.57 -2.23 14.76
CA GLU A 151 -8.93 -1.86 14.42
C GLU A 151 -8.90 -0.63 13.51
N CYS A 152 -9.51 -0.75 12.32
CA CYS A 152 -9.69 0.35 11.39
C CYS A 152 -11.13 0.87 11.48
N PRO A 153 -11.43 1.93 12.26
CA PRO A 153 -12.74 2.52 12.36
C PRO A 153 -13.22 3.09 11.03
N PRO A 154 -14.54 3.11 10.77
CA PRO A 154 -15.10 3.79 9.59
C PRO A 154 -14.92 5.31 9.69
N PHE A 155 -14.98 5.98 8.56
CA PHE A 155 -15.06 7.45 8.52
C PHE A 155 -16.51 7.87 8.12
N PRO A 156 -17.12 8.85 8.82
CA PRO A 156 -16.68 9.43 10.08
C PRO A 156 -16.92 8.50 11.29
N ALA A 157 -16.15 8.69 12.34
CA ALA A 157 -16.35 8.02 13.64
C ALA A 157 -16.42 9.06 14.77
N THR A 158 -17.19 8.76 15.83
CA THR A 158 -17.25 9.64 17.00
C THR A 158 -15.94 9.60 17.78
N TYR A 159 -15.63 10.70 18.48
CA TYR A 159 -14.40 10.79 19.29
C TYR A 159 -14.31 9.65 20.33
N ASP A 160 -15.38 9.37 21.06
CA ASP A 160 -15.39 8.33 22.11
C ASP A 160 -15.14 6.93 21.53
N TYR A 161 -15.73 6.62 20.38
CA TYR A 161 -15.45 5.35 19.69
C TYR A 161 -14.00 5.28 19.24
N MET A 162 -13.51 6.37 18.64
CA MET A 162 -12.12 6.44 18.17
C MET A 162 -11.10 6.28 19.30
N LEU A 163 -11.37 6.90 20.46
CA LEU A 163 -10.52 6.76 21.66
C LEU A 163 -10.44 5.29 22.11
N GLN A 164 -11.59 4.60 22.22
CA GLN A 164 -11.62 3.18 22.58
C GLN A 164 -10.90 2.30 21.58
N SER A 165 -11.05 2.60 20.28
CA SER A 165 -10.38 1.88 19.20
C SER A 165 -8.86 2.08 19.24
N VAL A 166 -8.39 3.30 19.47
CA VAL A 166 -6.95 3.60 19.62
C VAL A 166 -6.35 2.84 20.79
N ASP A 167 -7.00 2.86 21.95
CA ASP A 167 -6.51 2.15 23.14
C ASP A 167 -6.49 0.63 22.93
N ARG A 168 -7.50 0.06 22.26
CA ARG A 168 -7.54 -1.36 21.90
C ARG A 168 -6.43 -1.71 20.91
N THR A 169 -6.27 -0.92 19.84
CA THR A 169 -5.21 -1.12 18.85
C THR A 169 -3.83 -1.10 19.48
N THR A 170 -3.59 -0.20 20.44
CA THR A 170 -2.31 -0.16 21.19
C THR A 170 -2.07 -1.43 22.01
N ARG A 171 -3.10 -1.93 22.73
CA ARG A 171 -2.99 -3.20 23.46
C ARG A 171 -2.77 -4.39 22.51
N TRP A 172 -3.47 -4.42 21.39
CA TRP A 172 -3.28 -5.44 20.35
C TRP A 172 -1.88 -5.39 19.74
N ALA A 173 -1.31 -4.19 19.48
CA ALA A 173 0.06 -4.06 19.00
C ALA A 173 1.09 -4.65 19.98
N LYS A 174 0.90 -4.45 21.28
CA LYS A 174 1.72 -5.07 22.32
C LYS A 174 1.63 -6.60 22.28
N ARG A 175 0.41 -7.14 22.23
CA ARG A 175 0.16 -8.60 22.10
C ARG A 175 0.77 -9.16 20.83
N CYS A 176 0.68 -8.46 19.69
CA CYS A 176 1.35 -8.84 18.45
C CYS A 176 2.86 -8.96 18.65
N LYS A 177 3.48 -7.95 19.28
CA LYS A 177 4.93 -7.95 19.54
C LYS A 177 5.36 -9.14 20.43
N GLU A 178 4.57 -9.47 21.45
CA GLU A 178 4.82 -10.61 22.34
C GLU A 178 4.61 -11.95 21.64
N ALA A 179 3.66 -12.04 20.72
CA ALA A 179 3.34 -13.27 19.97
C ALA A 179 4.25 -13.51 18.74
N HIS A 180 4.96 -12.51 18.28
CA HIS A 180 5.84 -12.61 17.11
C HIS A 180 7.04 -13.53 17.38
N LYS A 181 7.19 -14.60 16.57
CA LYS A 181 8.17 -15.69 16.82
C LYS A 181 9.44 -15.59 15.96
N ARG A 182 9.48 -14.70 14.95
CA ARG A 182 10.58 -14.62 13.97
C ARG A 182 11.16 -13.21 13.84
N PRO A 183 11.49 -12.50 14.94
CA PRO A 183 11.91 -11.08 14.88
C PRO A 183 13.25 -10.84 14.18
N GLU A 184 14.06 -11.89 13.98
CA GLU A 184 15.33 -11.83 13.26
C GLU A 184 15.16 -11.99 11.74
N GLU A 185 14.00 -12.49 11.30
CA GLU A 185 13.69 -12.76 9.89
C GLU A 185 12.55 -11.87 9.36
N GLN A 186 11.71 -11.33 10.25
CA GLN A 186 10.54 -10.52 9.89
C GLN A 186 10.45 -9.30 10.80
N GLY A 187 10.23 -8.13 10.23
CA GLY A 187 10.01 -6.90 11.00
C GLY A 187 8.52 -6.60 11.18
N LEU A 188 8.08 -6.47 12.44
CA LEU A 188 6.71 -6.11 12.77
C LEU A 188 6.55 -4.60 12.86
N PHE A 189 5.67 -4.00 12.04
CA PHE A 189 5.34 -2.57 12.08
C PHE A 189 4.10 -2.30 12.93
N GLY A 190 4.16 -1.23 13.74
CA GLY A 190 2.99 -0.70 14.44
C GLY A 190 2.14 0.17 13.54
N ILE A 191 0.82 0.23 13.79
CA ILE A 191 -0.15 1.02 13.01
C ILE A 191 -0.73 2.11 13.89
N ILE A 192 -0.43 3.37 13.57
CA ILE A 192 -0.96 4.55 14.24
C ILE A 192 -2.38 4.80 13.75
N GLN A 193 -3.35 4.77 14.67
CA GLN A 193 -4.75 5.06 14.44
C GLN A 193 -5.14 6.38 15.13
N GLY A 194 -6.38 6.86 14.97
CA GLY A 194 -6.88 8.08 15.63
C GLY A 194 -7.80 8.95 14.78
N GLY A 195 -8.17 8.47 13.56
CA GLY A 195 -9.05 9.21 12.67
C GLY A 195 -8.48 10.58 12.30
N GLU A 196 -9.32 11.60 12.36
CA GLU A 196 -8.94 13.01 12.13
C GLU A 196 -8.57 13.77 13.42
N TYR A 197 -8.57 13.09 14.58
CA TYR A 197 -8.33 13.70 15.89
C TYR A 197 -6.83 13.73 16.21
N GLU A 198 -6.26 14.92 16.29
CA GLU A 198 -4.82 15.13 16.48
C GLU A 198 -4.31 14.54 17.80
N ASP A 199 -5.04 14.77 18.90
CA ASP A 199 -4.71 14.25 20.23
C ASP A 199 -4.74 12.71 20.28
N LEU A 200 -5.67 12.06 19.58
CA LEU A 200 -5.73 10.60 19.50
C LEU A 200 -4.61 10.04 18.62
N ARG A 201 -4.25 10.70 17.51
CA ARG A 201 -3.07 10.34 16.71
C ARG A 201 -1.80 10.44 17.51
N ARG A 202 -1.64 11.52 18.31
CA ARG A 202 -0.53 11.69 19.23
C ARG A 202 -0.48 10.58 20.27
N ARG A 203 -1.60 10.30 20.94
CA ARG A 203 -1.72 9.21 21.93
C ARG A 203 -1.32 7.86 21.34
N SER A 204 -1.81 7.54 20.14
CA SER A 204 -1.47 6.31 19.44
C SER A 204 0.02 6.26 19.07
N ALA A 205 0.55 7.33 18.49
CA ALA A 205 1.95 7.39 18.06
C ALA A 205 2.92 7.26 19.25
N GLU A 206 2.71 8.01 20.31
CA GLU A 206 3.57 7.96 21.50
C GLU A 206 3.60 6.56 22.13
N ALA A 207 2.44 5.93 22.29
CA ALA A 207 2.36 4.59 22.86
C ALA A 207 3.02 3.52 21.96
N LEU A 208 2.89 3.63 20.63
CA LEU A 208 3.54 2.70 19.72
C LEU A 208 5.04 2.93 19.61
N VAL A 209 5.50 4.19 19.68
CA VAL A 209 6.94 4.51 19.68
C VAL A 209 7.61 3.98 20.96
N GLU A 210 6.94 4.03 22.10
CA GLU A 210 7.42 3.42 23.35
C GLU A 210 7.60 1.91 23.22
N LEU A 211 6.75 1.24 22.43
CA LEU A 211 6.89 -0.18 22.12
C LEU A 211 8.07 -0.50 21.19
N ASP A 212 8.68 0.50 20.54
CA ASP A 212 9.86 0.40 19.67
C ASP A 212 9.72 -0.68 18.57
N PHE A 213 8.90 -0.39 17.57
CA PHE A 213 8.81 -1.20 16.36
C PHE A 213 9.90 -0.84 15.35
N PRO A 214 10.32 -1.77 14.46
CA PRO A 214 11.27 -1.48 13.38
C PRO A 214 10.74 -0.52 12.30
N GLY A 215 9.43 -0.28 12.26
CA GLY A 215 8.77 0.68 11.38
C GLY A 215 7.35 0.99 11.86
N TYR A 216 6.75 2.03 11.29
CA TYR A 216 5.43 2.51 11.67
C TYR A 216 4.58 2.82 10.45
N ALA A 217 3.29 2.46 10.52
CA ALA A 217 2.31 2.83 9.53
C ALA A 217 1.28 3.83 10.07
N ILE A 218 0.66 4.57 9.17
CA ILE A 218 -0.52 5.40 9.44
C ILE A 218 -1.71 4.68 8.81
N GLY A 219 -2.61 4.20 9.66
CA GLY A 219 -3.87 3.56 9.26
C GLY A 219 -5.08 4.47 9.42
N GLY A 220 -6.25 3.99 8.98
CA GLY A 220 -7.51 4.70 9.10
C GLY A 220 -7.62 5.95 8.24
N LEU A 221 -6.86 6.02 7.15
CA LEU A 221 -6.95 7.03 6.08
C LEU A 221 -7.30 6.33 4.75
N SER A 222 -7.74 7.10 3.76
CA SER A 222 -8.26 6.57 2.48
C SER A 222 -9.48 5.64 2.67
N VAL A 223 -10.30 5.94 3.68
CA VAL A 223 -11.52 5.21 4.04
C VAL A 223 -12.80 6.02 3.79
N GLY A 224 -12.68 7.11 3.02
CA GLY A 224 -13.80 7.96 2.60
C GLY A 224 -13.68 9.44 3.00
N GLU A 225 -12.63 9.81 3.71
CA GLU A 225 -12.36 11.22 4.04
C GLU A 225 -11.91 12.02 2.80
N PRO A 226 -12.16 13.34 2.79
CA PRO A 226 -11.59 14.26 1.81
C PRO A 226 -10.04 14.30 1.89
N LYS A 227 -9.39 14.57 0.75
CA LYS A 227 -7.91 14.61 0.66
C LYS A 227 -7.25 15.68 1.55
N ASP A 228 -7.92 16.81 1.75
CA ASP A 228 -7.44 17.86 2.66
C ASP A 228 -7.40 17.38 4.12
N ILE A 229 -8.37 16.58 4.55
CA ILE A 229 -8.35 15.95 5.87
C ILE A 229 -7.18 14.96 5.97
N MET A 230 -7.00 14.09 4.97
CA MET A 230 -5.87 13.16 4.93
C MET A 230 -4.52 13.92 5.03
N ASN A 231 -4.33 14.96 4.22
CA ASN A 231 -3.11 15.75 4.21
C ASN A 231 -2.85 16.42 5.57
N ARG A 232 -3.88 17.02 6.18
CA ARG A 232 -3.80 17.61 7.52
C ARG A 232 -3.41 16.56 8.58
N VAL A 233 -4.00 15.37 8.52
CA VAL A 233 -3.66 14.27 9.45
C VAL A 233 -2.18 13.87 9.30
N LEU A 234 -1.66 13.79 8.08
CA LEU A 234 -0.24 13.50 7.86
C LEU A 234 0.65 14.59 8.44
N GLU A 235 0.30 15.87 8.30
CA GLU A 235 1.09 17.01 8.79
C GLU A 235 1.33 16.98 10.31
N PHE A 236 0.35 16.57 11.11
CA PHE A 236 0.52 16.45 12.55
C PHE A 236 0.97 15.06 13.03
N THR A 237 0.81 14.00 12.21
CA THR A 237 1.17 12.63 12.62
C THR A 237 2.62 12.29 12.29
N THR A 238 3.10 12.63 11.09
CA THR A 238 4.46 12.25 10.66
C THR A 238 5.58 12.82 11.56
N PRO A 239 5.48 14.04 12.14
CA PRO A 239 6.48 14.53 13.08
C PRO A 239 6.60 13.72 14.38
N LEU A 240 5.57 12.94 14.72
CA LEU A 240 5.58 12.07 15.91
C LEU A 240 6.31 10.75 15.66
N MET A 241 6.57 10.40 14.40
CA MET A 241 7.22 9.15 14.00
C MET A 241 8.73 9.29 13.99
N PRO A 242 9.50 8.29 14.50
CA PRO A 242 10.95 8.34 14.51
C PRO A 242 11.56 8.58 13.12
N THR A 243 12.64 9.38 13.07
CA THR A 243 13.31 9.72 11.81
C THR A 243 14.15 8.58 11.24
N ASN A 244 14.62 7.67 12.10
CA ASN A 244 15.44 6.51 11.74
C ASN A 244 14.62 5.24 11.46
N LYS A 245 13.30 5.36 11.29
CA LYS A 245 12.40 4.25 10.98
C LYS A 245 11.61 4.56 9.70
N PRO A 246 11.24 3.54 8.89
CA PRO A 246 10.38 3.75 7.73
C PRO A 246 8.95 4.08 8.14
N ARG A 247 8.29 4.91 7.32
CA ARG A 247 6.92 5.41 7.52
C ARG A 247 6.03 4.95 6.38
N TYR A 248 4.99 4.22 6.69
CA TYR A 248 4.11 3.63 5.70
C TYR A 248 2.70 4.22 5.79
N LEU A 249 2.18 4.77 4.70
CA LEU A 249 0.78 5.22 4.56
C LEU A 249 -0.02 4.15 3.84
N MET A 250 -0.95 3.52 4.57
CA MET A 250 -1.70 2.35 4.10
C MET A 250 -2.83 2.72 3.14
N GLY A 251 -2.98 1.97 2.06
CA GLY A 251 -4.12 2.03 1.15
C GLY A 251 -4.17 3.23 0.23
N VAL A 252 -3.11 3.99 0.08
CA VAL A 252 -3.02 5.23 -0.72
C VAL A 252 -2.21 5.00 -1.99
N GLY A 253 -2.78 5.35 -3.16
CA GLY A 253 -2.12 5.06 -4.44
C GLY A 253 -2.62 5.85 -5.65
N SER A 254 -3.33 6.97 -5.47
CA SER A 254 -3.53 7.91 -6.57
C SER A 254 -2.27 8.76 -6.77
N PRO A 255 -1.92 9.14 -8.01
CA PRO A 255 -0.67 9.85 -8.30
C PRO A 255 -0.45 11.11 -7.45
N ASP A 256 -1.49 11.93 -7.28
CA ASP A 256 -1.46 13.13 -6.45
C ASP A 256 -1.20 12.82 -4.97
N SER A 257 -1.89 11.79 -4.44
CA SER A 257 -1.74 11.41 -3.03
C SER A 257 -0.38 10.77 -2.73
N LEU A 258 0.25 10.10 -3.71
CA LEU A 258 1.62 9.59 -3.58
C LEU A 258 2.63 10.74 -3.46
N ILE A 259 2.50 11.77 -4.31
CA ILE A 259 3.38 12.95 -4.26
C ILE A 259 3.13 13.73 -2.96
N ASP A 260 1.88 14.02 -2.62
CA ASP A 260 1.50 14.77 -1.42
C ASP A 260 1.89 14.04 -0.12
N GLY A 261 1.81 12.70 -0.09
CA GLY A 261 2.27 11.88 1.02
C GLY A 261 3.79 11.87 1.16
N ALA A 262 4.53 11.76 0.03
CA ALA A 262 5.99 11.83 0.04
C ALA A 262 6.49 13.19 0.56
N ILE A 263 5.87 14.30 0.13
CA ILE A 263 6.16 15.66 0.63
C ILE A 263 6.02 15.72 2.15
N ARG A 264 5.05 14.99 2.72
CA ARG A 264 4.79 14.94 4.17
C ARG A 264 5.62 13.87 4.91
N GLY A 265 6.63 13.31 4.26
CA GLY A 265 7.61 12.43 4.88
C GLY A 265 7.19 10.95 4.95
N ILE A 266 6.31 10.50 4.07
CA ILE A 266 5.94 9.09 3.92
C ILE A 266 6.94 8.38 2.99
N ASP A 267 7.37 7.19 3.38
CA ASP A 267 8.36 6.38 2.67
C ASP A 267 7.76 5.23 1.86
N MET A 268 6.59 4.71 2.25
CA MET A 268 5.99 3.52 1.64
C MET A 268 4.48 3.71 1.43
N PHE A 269 3.99 3.18 0.31
CA PHE A 269 2.59 3.26 -0.09
C PHE A 269 2.15 1.94 -0.72
N ASP A 270 0.86 1.61 -0.61
CA ASP A 270 0.22 0.53 -1.36
C ASP A 270 -1.19 0.95 -1.79
N CYS A 271 -1.67 0.40 -2.87
CA CYS A 271 -3.09 0.48 -3.21
C CYS A 271 -3.45 -0.52 -4.31
N VAL A 272 -4.66 -1.05 -4.25
CA VAL A 272 -5.24 -1.85 -5.35
C VAL A 272 -5.73 -0.99 -6.53
N LEU A 273 -5.71 0.34 -6.40
CA LEU A 273 -6.24 1.28 -7.38
C LEU A 273 -5.72 1.01 -8.81
N PRO A 274 -4.39 0.96 -9.07
CA PRO A 274 -3.88 0.84 -10.43
C PRO A 274 -4.39 -0.42 -11.13
N THR A 275 -4.39 -1.56 -10.45
CA THR A 275 -4.88 -2.83 -11.02
C THR A 275 -6.40 -2.88 -11.10
N ARG A 276 -7.11 -2.30 -10.12
CA ARG A 276 -8.58 -2.26 -10.08
C ARG A 276 -9.15 -1.44 -11.22
N ILE A 277 -8.65 -0.22 -11.43
CA ILE A 277 -9.16 0.64 -12.51
C ILE A 277 -8.75 0.15 -13.90
N ALA A 278 -7.56 -0.46 -14.02
CA ALA A 278 -7.07 -1.07 -15.26
C ALA A 278 -8.05 -2.12 -15.79
N ARG A 279 -8.55 -3.00 -14.93
CA ARG A 279 -9.54 -4.03 -15.32
C ARG A 279 -10.82 -3.44 -15.89
N ASN A 280 -11.13 -2.18 -15.55
CA ASN A 280 -12.27 -1.45 -16.10
C ASN A 280 -11.91 -0.57 -17.30
N GLY A 281 -10.66 -0.63 -17.76
CA GLY A 281 -10.18 0.15 -18.92
C GLY A 281 -9.87 1.61 -18.59
N THR A 282 -9.62 1.93 -17.32
CA THR A 282 -9.15 3.25 -16.89
C THR A 282 -7.64 3.23 -16.70
N LEU A 283 -6.96 4.16 -17.34
CA LEU A 283 -5.51 4.23 -17.43
C LEU A 283 -4.99 5.56 -16.91
N MET A 284 -3.83 5.53 -16.29
CA MET A 284 -3.06 6.67 -15.84
C MET A 284 -2.10 7.08 -16.96
N THR A 285 -2.07 8.36 -17.35
CA THR A 285 -1.13 8.85 -18.38
C THR A 285 -0.42 10.09 -17.88
N SER A 286 0.61 10.52 -18.58
CA SER A 286 1.33 11.77 -18.26
C SER A 286 0.45 13.03 -18.39
N GLU A 287 -0.70 12.93 -19.07
CA GLU A 287 -1.67 14.00 -19.30
C GLU A 287 -3.00 13.76 -18.55
N GLY A 288 -3.00 12.91 -17.53
CA GLY A 288 -4.18 12.62 -16.73
C GLY A 288 -4.84 11.27 -17.03
N ARG A 289 -6.09 11.15 -16.60
CA ARG A 289 -6.85 9.91 -16.67
C ARG A 289 -7.42 9.65 -18.07
N LEU A 290 -7.20 8.45 -18.60
CA LEU A 290 -7.75 7.99 -19.88
C LEU A 290 -8.70 6.80 -19.67
N VAL A 291 -9.93 6.87 -20.22
CA VAL A 291 -10.87 5.75 -20.22
C VAL A 291 -10.89 5.16 -21.63
N VAL A 292 -10.15 4.07 -21.85
CA VAL A 292 -9.93 3.50 -23.20
C VAL A 292 -11.21 2.95 -23.86
N LYS A 293 -12.25 2.64 -23.09
CA LYS A 293 -13.56 2.19 -23.60
C LYS A 293 -14.30 3.26 -24.42
N ASN A 294 -13.95 4.54 -24.29
CA ASN A 294 -14.60 5.64 -24.98
C ASN A 294 -14.54 5.50 -26.50
N ALA A 295 -15.62 5.89 -27.20
CA ALA A 295 -15.76 5.71 -28.65
C ALA A 295 -14.66 6.44 -29.44
N LYS A 296 -14.17 7.57 -28.97
CA LYS A 296 -13.09 8.34 -29.62
C LYS A 296 -11.81 7.56 -29.88
N TYR A 297 -11.56 6.48 -29.10
CA TYR A 297 -10.38 5.63 -29.25
C TYR A 297 -10.56 4.44 -30.19
N ALA A 298 -11.74 4.30 -30.83
CA ALA A 298 -12.02 3.18 -31.73
C ALA A 298 -11.10 3.13 -32.97
N ARG A 299 -10.61 4.28 -33.40
CA ARG A 299 -9.68 4.45 -34.53
C ARG A 299 -8.40 5.19 -34.13
N ASP A 300 -8.05 5.15 -32.85
CA ASP A 300 -6.82 5.73 -32.33
C ASP A 300 -5.73 4.67 -32.29
N PHE A 301 -4.83 4.74 -33.26
CA PHE A 301 -3.72 3.78 -33.42
C PHE A 301 -2.45 4.20 -32.70
N GLY A 302 -2.47 5.29 -31.93
CA GLY A 302 -1.40 5.70 -31.04
C GLY A 302 -1.31 4.87 -29.76
N PRO A 303 -0.21 5.00 -28.99
CA PRO A 303 -0.02 4.34 -27.70
C PRO A 303 -0.99 4.89 -26.66
N ILE A 304 -1.10 4.20 -25.50
CA ILE A 304 -1.87 4.72 -24.35
C ILE A 304 -1.33 6.09 -23.94
N ASP A 305 -0.02 6.18 -23.75
CA ASP A 305 0.68 7.41 -23.40
C ASP A 305 1.91 7.54 -24.29
N PRO A 306 2.01 8.60 -25.13
CA PRO A 306 3.17 8.83 -25.99
C PRO A 306 4.50 9.00 -25.25
N ASN A 307 4.44 9.43 -23.99
CA ASN A 307 5.61 9.67 -23.13
C ASN A 307 5.98 8.46 -22.28
N CYS A 308 5.27 7.33 -22.42
CA CYS A 308 5.50 6.11 -21.66
C CYS A 308 6.28 5.08 -22.44
N ASP A 309 7.33 4.56 -21.85
CA ASP A 309 8.23 3.55 -22.45
C ASP A 309 7.89 2.10 -22.05
N CYS A 310 6.74 1.86 -21.41
CA CYS A 310 6.34 0.51 -21.00
C CYS A 310 6.07 -0.43 -22.17
N TYR A 311 6.12 -1.74 -21.90
CA TYR A 311 5.83 -2.78 -22.89
C TYR A 311 4.52 -2.54 -23.66
N THR A 312 3.45 -2.16 -22.93
CA THR A 312 2.13 -1.91 -23.54
C THR A 312 2.18 -0.75 -24.53
N CYS A 313 2.75 0.40 -24.14
CA CYS A 313 2.81 1.59 -24.99
C CYS A 313 3.72 1.42 -26.21
N LYS A 314 4.79 0.61 -26.09
CA LYS A 314 5.70 0.32 -27.21
C LYS A 314 5.09 -0.58 -28.29
N ASN A 315 4.12 -1.42 -27.91
CA ASN A 315 3.69 -2.52 -28.80
C ASN A 315 2.20 -2.45 -29.21
N TYR A 316 1.35 -1.72 -28.50
CA TYR A 316 -0.09 -1.79 -28.71
C TYR A 316 -0.76 -0.41 -28.75
N SER A 317 -1.74 -0.29 -29.66
CA SER A 317 -2.51 0.94 -29.84
C SER A 317 -3.72 1.02 -28.90
N ARG A 318 -4.20 2.24 -28.64
CA ARG A 318 -5.45 2.49 -27.91
C ARG A 318 -6.64 1.77 -28.54
N ALA A 319 -6.72 1.74 -29.88
CA ALA A 319 -7.79 1.05 -30.61
C ALA A 319 -7.80 -0.45 -30.31
N TYR A 320 -6.65 -1.13 -30.33
CA TYR A 320 -6.53 -2.55 -30.02
C TYR A 320 -6.85 -2.85 -28.57
N ILE A 321 -6.28 -2.09 -27.64
CA ILE A 321 -6.56 -2.25 -26.19
C ILE A 321 -8.04 -2.02 -25.91
N ARG A 322 -8.65 -0.98 -26.52
CA ARG A 322 -10.09 -0.74 -26.44
C ARG A 322 -10.89 -1.96 -26.90
N HIS A 323 -10.52 -2.57 -28.03
CA HIS A 323 -11.16 -3.78 -28.54
C HIS A 323 -11.11 -4.90 -27.48
N LEU A 324 -9.91 -5.22 -26.96
CA LEU A 324 -9.73 -6.28 -25.97
C LEU A 324 -10.53 -6.04 -24.68
N ILE A 325 -10.53 -4.80 -24.16
CA ILE A 325 -11.28 -4.46 -22.96
C ILE A 325 -12.80 -4.52 -23.16
N ARG A 326 -13.29 -4.19 -24.37
CA ARG A 326 -14.73 -4.27 -24.69
C ARG A 326 -15.22 -5.69 -24.94
N THR A 327 -14.35 -6.56 -25.38
CA THR A 327 -14.62 -8.00 -25.58
C THR A 327 -14.25 -8.85 -24.36
N GLU A 328 -13.87 -8.18 -23.26
CA GLU A 328 -13.50 -8.80 -21.97
C GLU A 328 -12.34 -9.80 -22.07
N GLU A 329 -11.45 -9.59 -23.07
CA GLU A 329 -10.25 -10.41 -23.22
C GLU A 329 -9.26 -10.18 -22.09
N THR A 330 -8.80 -11.26 -21.48
CA THR A 330 -7.85 -11.21 -20.34
C THR A 330 -6.52 -10.56 -20.70
N PHE A 331 -6.09 -10.67 -21.95
CA PHE A 331 -4.90 -10.01 -22.44
C PHE A 331 -5.02 -8.47 -22.38
N GLY A 332 -6.21 -7.93 -22.66
CA GLY A 332 -6.48 -6.50 -22.48
C GLY A 332 -6.31 -6.05 -21.03
N ILE A 333 -6.81 -6.85 -20.09
CA ILE A 333 -6.66 -6.59 -18.65
C ILE A 333 -5.17 -6.63 -18.24
N ARG A 334 -4.40 -7.58 -18.78
CA ARG A 334 -2.94 -7.65 -18.52
C ARG A 334 -2.22 -6.41 -19.05
N LEU A 335 -2.46 -6.01 -20.28
CA LEU A 335 -1.83 -4.84 -20.90
C LEU A 335 -2.12 -3.54 -20.14
N THR A 336 -3.36 -3.34 -19.73
CA THR A 336 -3.77 -2.15 -18.96
C THR A 336 -3.22 -2.16 -17.54
N THR A 337 -3.16 -3.33 -16.91
CA THR A 337 -2.56 -3.49 -15.56
C THR A 337 -1.06 -3.24 -15.61
N TYR A 338 -0.35 -3.80 -16.59
CA TYR A 338 1.07 -3.56 -16.80
C TYR A 338 1.37 -2.07 -16.91
N HIS A 339 0.63 -1.37 -17.78
CA HIS A 339 0.80 0.06 -17.99
C HIS A 339 0.58 0.88 -16.70
N ASN A 340 -0.51 0.65 -15.96
CA ASN A 340 -0.80 1.42 -14.74
C ASN A 340 0.23 1.17 -13.63
N LEU A 341 0.70 -0.06 -13.47
CA LEU A 341 1.75 -0.37 -12.50
C LEU A 341 3.08 0.29 -12.89
N HIS A 342 3.47 0.16 -14.16
CA HIS A 342 4.66 0.84 -14.68
C HIS A 342 4.60 2.35 -14.45
N PHE A 343 3.44 2.96 -14.71
CA PHE A 343 3.23 4.39 -14.49
C PHE A 343 3.51 4.81 -13.04
N LEU A 344 2.94 4.10 -12.06
CA LEU A 344 3.13 4.45 -10.64
C LEU A 344 4.56 4.16 -10.15
N LEU A 345 5.14 3.04 -10.57
CA LEU A 345 6.54 2.72 -10.21
C LEU A 345 7.50 3.77 -10.79
N LYS A 346 7.27 4.19 -12.04
CA LYS A 346 8.05 5.26 -12.68
C LYS A 346 7.84 6.63 -12.03
N LEU A 347 6.61 6.94 -11.61
CA LEU A 347 6.31 8.15 -10.83
C LEU A 347 7.13 8.18 -9.54
N MET A 348 7.23 7.06 -8.82
CA MET A 348 8.02 7.00 -7.60
C MET A 348 9.54 7.13 -7.86
N GLU A 349 10.06 6.64 -8.99
CA GLU A 349 11.43 6.94 -9.41
C GLU A 349 11.64 8.45 -9.62
N GLN A 350 10.71 9.11 -10.32
CA GLN A 350 10.76 10.57 -10.54
C GLN A 350 10.65 11.36 -9.22
N VAL A 351 9.81 10.91 -8.29
CA VAL A 351 9.71 11.51 -6.94
C VAL A 351 11.06 11.39 -6.21
N ARG A 352 11.71 10.22 -6.21
CA ARG A 352 13.03 10.03 -5.59
C ARG A 352 14.09 10.92 -6.22
N GLU A 353 14.10 11.07 -7.55
CA GLU A 353 15.02 11.96 -8.24
C GLU A 353 14.79 13.42 -7.87
N ALA A 354 13.53 13.87 -7.86
CA ALA A 354 13.16 15.22 -7.43
C ALA A 354 13.53 15.51 -5.97
N ILE A 355 13.47 14.50 -5.09
CA ILE A 355 13.96 14.63 -3.71
C ILE A 355 15.48 14.82 -3.70
N ARG A 356 16.24 14.00 -4.46
CA ARG A 356 17.70 14.05 -4.56
C ARG A 356 18.19 15.42 -5.06
N GLU A 357 17.44 16.02 -5.99
CA GLU A 357 17.72 17.33 -6.57
C GLU A 357 17.17 18.52 -5.77
N ASP A 358 16.55 18.29 -4.60
CA ASP A 358 15.91 19.32 -3.75
C ASP A 358 14.78 20.11 -4.46
N ARG A 359 14.04 19.48 -5.41
CA ARG A 359 13.02 20.14 -6.24
C ARG A 359 11.64 19.45 -6.23
N LEU A 360 11.32 18.69 -5.17
CA LEU A 360 10.06 17.96 -5.14
C LEU A 360 8.82 18.88 -5.11
N GLY A 361 8.94 20.10 -4.55
CA GLY A 361 7.87 21.09 -4.61
C GLY A 361 7.59 21.52 -6.05
N ASP A 362 8.62 21.87 -6.80
CA ASP A 362 8.50 22.25 -8.22
C ASP A 362 7.97 21.09 -9.06
N PHE A 363 8.47 19.88 -8.83
CA PHE A 363 7.98 18.66 -9.50
C PHE A 363 6.49 18.45 -9.28
N ARG A 364 6.00 18.66 -8.04
CA ARG A 364 4.57 18.56 -7.72
C ARG A 364 3.75 19.55 -8.55
N GLU A 365 4.16 20.80 -8.61
CA GLU A 365 3.44 21.84 -9.37
C GLU A 365 3.38 21.49 -10.86
N GLU A 366 4.53 21.14 -11.46
CA GLU A 366 4.62 20.71 -12.86
C GLU A 366 3.74 19.48 -13.16
N PHE A 367 3.75 18.49 -12.27
CA PHE A 367 2.96 17.28 -12.43
C PHE A 367 1.46 17.56 -12.30
N PHE A 368 1.06 18.36 -11.31
CA PHE A 368 -0.34 18.69 -11.07
C PHE A 368 -0.95 19.52 -12.20
N GLU A 369 -0.17 20.43 -12.78
CA GLU A 369 -0.59 21.21 -13.96
C GLU A 369 -0.81 20.28 -15.17
N LYS A 370 0.17 19.44 -15.52
CA LYS A 370 0.07 18.50 -16.65
C LYS A 370 -1.04 17.48 -16.48
N TYR A 371 -1.21 16.96 -15.27
CA TYR A 371 -2.21 15.93 -14.98
C TYR A 371 -3.63 16.49 -14.85
N GLY A 372 -3.77 17.80 -14.72
CA GLY A 372 -5.05 18.49 -14.60
C GLY A 372 -5.65 18.44 -13.19
N PHE A 373 -4.85 18.19 -12.14
CA PHE A 373 -5.35 18.18 -10.76
C PHE A 373 -5.73 19.55 -10.22
N ASN A 374 -5.22 20.63 -10.81
CA ASN A 374 -5.51 22.01 -10.44
C ASN A 374 -6.81 22.54 -11.07
N GLU A 375 -7.47 21.79 -11.95
CA GLU A 375 -8.72 22.21 -12.58
C GLU A 375 -9.91 22.03 -11.62
N PRO A 376 -10.91 22.97 -11.64
CA PRO A 376 -12.09 22.92 -10.76
C PRO A 376 -12.93 21.64 -10.89
N ASN A 377 -12.81 20.93 -12.02
CA ASN A 377 -13.50 19.69 -12.33
C ASN A 377 -12.55 18.49 -12.44
N ALA A 378 -11.38 18.57 -11.80
CA ALA A 378 -10.42 17.47 -11.80
C ALA A 378 -11.13 16.16 -11.39
N LYS A 379 -11.19 15.23 -12.33
CA LYS A 379 -11.74 13.88 -12.04
C LYS A 379 -10.70 13.10 -11.25
N ASN A 380 -10.73 13.25 -9.95
CA ASN A 380 -9.96 12.44 -9.03
C ASN A 380 -10.27 10.94 -9.24
N PHE A 381 -9.29 10.08 -8.92
CA PHE A 381 -9.48 8.62 -8.99
C PHE A 381 -10.39 8.14 -7.87
#